data_907c2407888c1b8ab14ed2b2b98a20f2
#
_entry.id   907c2407888c1b8ab14ed2b2b98a20f2
#
_cell.length_a   1.000
_cell.length_b   1.000
_cell.length_c   1.000
_cell.angle_alpha   90.00
_cell.angle_beta   90.00
_cell.angle_gamma   90.00
#
_symmetry.space_group_name_H-M   'P 1'
#
loop_
_entity.id
_entity.type
_entity.pdbx_description
1 polymer ?
#
loop_
_entity_poly.entity_id
_entity_poly.type
_entity_poly.pdbx_seq_one_letter_code
_entity_poly.pdbx_strand_id
1 'polypeptide(L)'
;DIYSINQASLKDASVHFNGGCSAELISDNGLLITNHHCGYDWIQEHSSVEHDYLKDGFWAMTIEEELPNKNIFVRFLVRMDDVTETVLKGYDPSMTESRRDSLIEANSAPLIEAASREGAGYSASVRPLYYGNQYFIWVYQTFTDVRLVGAPPSSIGKFGGDTDNWMWPRHTGDFSLFRIYADKDNNPAAYSEENVPYKPKKYFKLSIKERKEGDFTFVYGYPGRTQEYIHSEAVRYISDISNPHKRNLRTQRLNVQDKYMSQSQKVRIQYSSKNSGVSNAWKKWLGEMNGIIKLKTYEKKKSYEQAFQQWAADKPEYRDLIPQLDKLYEELEDYSFATDYYNESIRANEIIRFAENIGTAFSRNRGKDYLDQMIEAYFKDYFIPIDKESFHLLLAEYDKNVPQHLRPTYFAAQMNIFGTTDAWVEHIFATSALTTEEGTRTLLEKALSSENFQDVLLADPAFVFSNEFRQHYLDEINRPYTEINRQITLLYRTYMK
;
A
#
# COMPACT_ATOMS: atom_id res chain seq x y z
N ASP A 1 12.10 19.69 -22.30
CA ASP A 1 10.74 19.17 -22.34
C ASP A 1 10.49 18.13 -21.27
N ILE A 2 9.58 18.45 -20.35
CA ILE A 2 9.25 17.60 -19.21
C ILE A 2 8.36 16.43 -19.66
N TYR A 3 7.34 16.73 -20.48
CA TYR A 3 6.39 15.75 -21.00
C TYR A 3 6.19 15.95 -22.51
N SER A 4 6.32 14.89 -23.28
CA SER A 4 5.98 14.83 -24.70
C SER A 4 5.56 13.42 -25.10
N ILE A 5 4.62 13.31 -26.03
CA ILE A 5 4.24 12.06 -26.69
C ILE A 5 4.89 11.92 -28.07
N ASN A 6 5.40 13.02 -28.62
CA ASN A 6 5.95 13.08 -29.98
C ASN A 6 7.48 12.92 -30.03
N GLN A 7 8.15 13.14 -28.90
CA GLN A 7 9.62 13.00 -28.79
C GLN A 7 10.00 12.53 -27.39
N ALA A 8 11.21 11.99 -27.25
CA ALA A 8 11.73 11.59 -25.94
C ALA A 8 11.84 12.79 -24.98
N SER A 9 11.31 12.66 -23.79
CA SER A 9 11.23 13.69 -22.77
C SER A 9 11.63 13.14 -21.38
N LEU A 10 11.59 13.96 -20.33
CA LEU A 10 11.96 13.51 -18.99
C LEU A 10 11.10 12.33 -18.49
N LYS A 11 9.81 12.27 -18.90
CA LYS A 11 8.92 11.14 -18.54
C LYS A 11 9.44 9.77 -18.99
N ASP A 12 10.24 9.72 -20.07
CA ASP A 12 10.77 8.47 -20.62
C ASP A 12 12.03 7.98 -19.89
N ALA A 13 12.58 8.81 -18.99
CA ALA A 13 13.73 8.47 -18.14
C ALA A 13 13.32 8.19 -16.68
N SER A 14 12.08 8.49 -16.31
CA SER A 14 11.53 8.22 -14.96
C SER A 14 10.48 7.12 -15.03
N VAL A 15 10.53 6.17 -14.11
CA VAL A 15 9.62 5.03 -14.06
C VAL A 15 8.93 4.92 -12.71
N HIS A 16 7.72 4.39 -12.72
CA HIS A 16 7.01 3.97 -11.53
C HIS A 16 7.51 2.59 -11.11
N PHE A 17 8.29 2.54 -10.04
CA PHE A 17 8.91 1.34 -9.54
C PHE A 17 7.97 0.61 -8.59
N ASN A 18 7.61 -0.60 -8.94
CA ASN A 18 6.75 -1.52 -8.19
C ASN A 18 5.47 -0.91 -7.58
N GLY A 19 4.90 0.10 -8.23
CA GLY A 19 3.62 0.71 -7.84
C GLY A 19 3.68 1.65 -6.63
N GLY A 20 4.83 1.86 -6.01
CA GLY A 20 4.97 2.68 -4.79
C GLY A 20 6.11 3.68 -4.80
N CYS A 21 7.09 3.53 -5.70
CA CYS A 21 8.28 4.36 -5.73
C CYS A 21 8.54 4.93 -7.12
N SER A 22 9.42 5.93 -7.18
CA SER A 22 10.04 6.40 -8.43
C SER A 22 11.40 5.74 -8.61
N ALA A 23 11.80 5.55 -9.86
CA ALA A 23 13.16 5.21 -10.22
C ALA A 23 13.55 5.93 -11.50
N GLU A 24 14.84 6.16 -11.70
CA GLU A 24 15.37 6.88 -12.84
C GLU A 24 16.36 6.02 -13.63
N LEU A 25 16.15 5.96 -14.94
CA LEU A 25 17.14 5.38 -15.85
C LEU A 25 18.39 6.27 -15.91
N ILE A 26 19.55 5.68 -15.71
CA ILE A 26 20.84 6.38 -15.65
C ILE A 26 21.84 5.89 -16.69
N SER A 27 21.42 5.00 -17.58
CA SER A 27 22.25 4.49 -18.68
C SER A 27 21.42 4.16 -19.93
N ASP A 28 22.08 3.93 -21.04
CA ASP A 28 21.50 3.49 -22.30
C ASP A 28 21.23 1.99 -22.38
N ASN A 29 21.52 1.25 -21.32
CA ASN A 29 21.34 -0.19 -21.22
C ASN A 29 20.46 -0.63 -20.02
N GLY A 30 19.44 0.18 -19.72
CA GLY A 30 18.39 -0.18 -18.78
C GLY A 30 18.76 -0.10 -17.29
N LEU A 31 19.97 0.37 -16.95
CA LEU A 31 20.33 0.57 -15.54
C LEU A 31 19.50 1.70 -14.94
N LEU A 32 18.87 1.42 -13.80
CA LEU A 32 18.07 2.38 -13.06
C LEU A 32 18.54 2.50 -11.61
N ILE A 33 18.30 3.65 -11.03
CA ILE A 33 18.51 3.95 -9.62
C ILE A 33 17.19 4.25 -8.94
N THR A 34 17.00 3.71 -7.74
CA THR A 34 15.87 4.02 -6.85
C THR A 34 16.35 4.10 -5.41
N ASN A 35 15.47 4.37 -4.46
CA ASN A 35 15.84 4.35 -3.05
C ASN A 35 16.18 2.93 -2.56
N HIS A 36 17.05 2.84 -1.56
CA HIS A 36 17.35 1.59 -0.88
C HIS A 36 16.09 0.98 -0.25
N HIS A 37 15.28 1.80 0.41
CA HIS A 37 14.03 1.34 1.02
C HIS A 37 13.02 0.86 -0.02
N CYS A 38 13.05 1.35 -1.25
CA CYS A 38 12.20 0.87 -2.35
C CYS A 38 12.65 -0.50 -2.89
N GLY A 39 13.94 -0.80 -2.82
CA GLY A 39 14.51 -2.09 -3.20
C GLY A 39 14.62 -3.11 -2.07
N TYR A 40 14.21 -2.73 -0.85
CA TYR A 40 14.50 -3.47 0.37
C TYR A 40 13.97 -4.90 0.39
N ASP A 41 12.76 -5.11 -0.14
CA ASP A 41 12.12 -6.43 -0.22
C ASP A 41 12.98 -7.42 -1.04
N TRP A 42 13.51 -6.97 -2.18
CA TRP A 42 14.33 -7.82 -3.05
C TRP A 42 15.75 -8.02 -2.53
N ILE A 43 16.33 -7.01 -1.85
CA ILE A 43 17.60 -7.20 -1.14
C ILE A 43 17.42 -8.25 -0.05
N GLN A 44 16.30 -8.23 0.68
CA GLN A 44 15.96 -9.25 1.68
C GLN A 44 15.70 -10.61 1.03
N GLU A 45 14.98 -10.67 -0.09
CA GLU A 45 14.67 -11.93 -0.79
C GLU A 45 15.94 -12.73 -1.15
N HIS A 46 17.01 -12.02 -1.53
CA HIS A 46 18.28 -12.62 -1.86
C HIS A 46 19.23 -12.79 -0.65
N SER A 47 18.84 -12.32 0.53
CA SER A 47 19.64 -12.44 1.74
C SER A 47 19.42 -13.79 2.44
N SER A 48 20.50 -14.36 2.95
CA SER A 48 20.51 -15.53 3.82
C SER A 48 21.46 -15.31 5.00
N VAL A 49 21.58 -16.29 5.90
CA VAL A 49 22.55 -16.23 7.00
C VAL A 49 23.99 -16.26 6.46
N GLU A 50 24.23 -16.97 5.36
CA GLU A 50 25.52 -17.08 4.68
C GLU A 50 25.84 -15.87 3.81
N HIS A 51 24.82 -15.23 3.25
CA HIS A 51 24.93 -14.08 2.34
C HIS A 51 23.96 -12.98 2.79
N ASP A 52 24.36 -12.22 3.79
CA ASP A 52 23.53 -11.18 4.38
C ASP A 52 23.65 -9.85 3.59
N TYR A 53 23.03 -9.78 2.40
CA TYR A 53 23.09 -8.58 1.55
C TYR A 53 22.47 -7.33 2.20
N LEU A 54 21.55 -7.49 3.16
CA LEU A 54 21.08 -6.37 3.95
C LEU A 54 22.18 -5.74 4.80
N LYS A 55 23.06 -6.59 5.38
CA LYS A 55 24.14 -6.15 6.26
C LYS A 55 25.41 -5.76 5.47
N ASP A 56 25.79 -6.56 4.49
CA ASP A 56 27.08 -6.48 3.82
C ASP A 56 26.99 -5.72 2.48
N GLY A 57 25.78 -5.49 1.97
CA GLY A 57 25.55 -4.96 0.62
C GLY A 57 25.70 -6.03 -0.46
N PHE A 58 25.34 -5.66 -1.68
CA PHE A 58 25.47 -6.49 -2.88
C PHE A 58 25.89 -5.64 -4.07
N TRP A 59 26.84 -6.15 -4.89
CA TRP A 59 27.27 -5.49 -6.13
C TRP A 59 27.57 -6.54 -7.19
N ALA A 60 26.76 -6.60 -8.24
CA ALA A 60 27.05 -7.38 -9.43
C ALA A 60 28.17 -6.69 -10.22
N MET A 61 29.28 -7.39 -10.44
CA MET A 61 30.43 -6.88 -11.21
C MET A 61 30.29 -7.16 -12.71
N THR A 62 29.42 -8.11 -13.07
CA THR A 62 29.08 -8.47 -14.45
C THR A 62 27.56 -8.61 -14.61
N ILE A 63 27.09 -8.64 -15.85
CA ILE A 63 25.65 -8.83 -16.16
C ILE A 63 25.13 -10.19 -15.67
N GLU A 64 25.99 -11.21 -15.71
CA GLU A 64 25.64 -12.58 -15.28
C GLU A 64 25.48 -12.70 -13.76
N GLU A 65 26.02 -11.78 -12.99
CA GLU A 65 25.89 -11.74 -11.54
C GLU A 65 24.61 -10.98 -11.08
N GLU A 66 23.89 -10.30 -11.99
CA GLU A 66 22.68 -9.58 -11.67
C GLU A 66 21.56 -10.55 -11.26
N LEU A 67 20.93 -10.30 -10.11
CA LEU A 67 19.99 -11.23 -9.49
C LEU A 67 18.55 -11.00 -10.00
N PRO A 68 17.91 -12.00 -10.62
CA PRO A 68 16.53 -11.90 -11.08
C PRO A 68 15.58 -11.84 -9.88
N ASN A 69 14.58 -10.96 -9.95
CA ASN A 69 13.61 -10.75 -8.87
C ASN A 69 12.22 -11.29 -9.27
N LYS A 70 11.51 -11.84 -8.29
CA LYS A 70 10.10 -12.24 -8.45
C LYS A 70 9.17 -11.08 -8.10
N ASN A 71 8.01 -11.04 -8.74
CA ASN A 71 6.92 -10.10 -8.42
C ASN A 71 7.33 -8.61 -8.42
N ILE A 72 8.31 -8.26 -9.25
CA ILE A 72 8.76 -6.88 -9.47
C ILE A 72 8.27 -6.39 -10.83
N PHE A 73 8.00 -5.11 -10.92
CA PHE A 73 7.74 -4.48 -12.21
C PHE A 73 8.15 -3.01 -12.22
N VAL A 74 8.40 -2.48 -13.39
CA VAL A 74 8.55 -1.05 -13.64
C VAL A 74 7.59 -0.60 -14.73
N ARG A 75 7.04 0.60 -14.61
CA ARG A 75 6.08 1.17 -15.56
C ARG A 75 6.57 2.50 -16.10
N PHE A 76 6.59 2.61 -17.42
CA PHE A 76 6.80 3.88 -18.12
C PHE A 76 5.44 4.52 -18.41
N LEU A 77 5.28 5.79 -18.13
CA LEU A 77 4.14 6.56 -18.59
C LEU A 77 4.28 6.80 -20.11
N VAL A 78 3.44 6.15 -20.90
CA VAL A 78 3.40 6.35 -22.35
C VAL A 78 2.72 7.67 -22.68
N ARG A 79 1.48 7.85 -22.19
CA ARG A 79 0.68 9.07 -22.39
C ARG A 79 -0.37 9.23 -21.29
N MET A 80 -0.84 10.46 -21.18
CA MET A 80 -1.95 10.84 -20.32
C MET A 80 -2.84 11.82 -21.09
N ASP A 81 -4.13 11.50 -21.23
CA ASP A 81 -5.07 12.32 -21.99
C ASP A 81 -6.32 12.64 -21.15
N ASP A 82 -6.86 13.83 -21.34
CA ASP A 82 -8.16 14.21 -20.78
C ASP A 82 -9.28 13.46 -21.52
N VAL A 83 -10.05 12.69 -20.78
CA VAL A 83 -11.19 11.90 -21.27
C VAL A 83 -12.49 12.27 -20.58
N THR A 84 -12.52 13.43 -19.92
CA THR A 84 -13.63 13.90 -19.08
C THR A 84 -14.97 13.85 -19.81
N GLU A 85 -15.04 14.42 -21.01
CA GLU A 85 -16.28 14.47 -21.80
C GLU A 85 -16.79 13.06 -22.15
N THR A 86 -15.89 12.15 -22.52
CA THR A 86 -16.25 10.77 -22.88
C THR A 86 -16.71 9.99 -21.65
N VAL A 87 -15.99 10.11 -20.53
CA VAL A 87 -16.28 9.40 -19.28
C VAL A 87 -17.60 9.88 -18.66
N LEU A 88 -17.88 11.18 -18.75
CA LEU A 88 -19.12 11.78 -18.21
C LEU A 88 -20.27 11.80 -19.24
N LYS A 89 -20.13 11.19 -20.41
CA LYS A 89 -21.19 11.14 -21.41
C LYS A 89 -22.44 10.46 -20.84
N GLY A 90 -23.56 11.18 -20.85
CA GLY A 90 -24.85 10.72 -20.28
C GLY A 90 -24.98 10.98 -18.78
N TYR A 91 -24.04 11.66 -18.15
CA TYR A 91 -24.18 12.10 -16.75
C TYR A 91 -25.27 13.18 -16.64
N ASP A 92 -26.11 13.03 -15.63
CA ASP A 92 -27.13 14.01 -15.22
C ASP A 92 -26.94 14.33 -13.73
N PRO A 93 -26.96 15.62 -13.32
CA PRO A 93 -26.77 16.02 -11.91
C PRO A 93 -27.76 15.41 -10.92
N SER A 94 -28.92 14.90 -11.37
CA SER A 94 -29.90 14.22 -10.53
C SER A 94 -29.52 12.75 -10.21
N MET A 95 -28.50 12.20 -10.85
CA MET A 95 -28.03 10.84 -10.59
C MET A 95 -27.47 10.70 -9.17
N THR A 96 -27.76 9.57 -8.52
CA THR A 96 -27.05 9.18 -7.30
C THR A 96 -25.57 8.94 -7.58
N GLU A 97 -24.71 9.12 -6.59
CA GLU A 97 -23.25 8.87 -6.74
C GLU A 97 -22.97 7.42 -7.17
N SER A 98 -23.71 6.44 -6.64
CA SER A 98 -23.56 5.04 -7.07
C SER A 98 -23.88 4.85 -8.56
N ARG A 99 -24.94 5.50 -9.08
CA ARG A 99 -25.28 5.43 -10.50
C ARG A 99 -24.25 6.18 -11.37
N ARG A 100 -23.73 7.28 -10.85
CA ARG A 100 -22.64 8.02 -11.50
C ARG A 100 -21.39 7.16 -11.61
N ASP A 101 -21.00 6.47 -10.55
CA ASP A 101 -19.84 5.55 -10.54
C ASP A 101 -20.01 4.45 -11.58
N SER A 102 -21.19 3.82 -11.66
CA SER A 102 -21.49 2.80 -12.68
C SER A 102 -21.42 3.34 -14.10
N LEU A 103 -21.89 4.58 -14.33
CA LEU A 103 -21.78 5.25 -15.63
C LEU A 103 -20.31 5.48 -16.02
N ILE A 104 -19.51 5.98 -15.08
CA ILE A 104 -18.07 6.24 -15.28
C ILE A 104 -17.35 4.93 -15.60
N GLU A 105 -17.62 3.87 -14.87
CA GLU A 105 -17.05 2.55 -15.12
C GLU A 105 -17.39 2.03 -16.52
N ALA A 106 -18.66 2.07 -16.90
CA ALA A 106 -19.13 1.65 -18.21
C ALA A 106 -18.51 2.45 -19.37
N ASN A 107 -18.40 3.79 -19.20
CA ASN A 107 -17.81 4.65 -20.23
C ASN A 107 -16.27 4.54 -20.28
N SER A 108 -15.62 4.18 -19.17
CA SER A 108 -14.16 4.03 -19.09
C SER A 108 -13.66 2.70 -19.66
N ALA A 109 -14.45 1.62 -19.54
CA ALA A 109 -14.02 0.27 -19.94
C ALA A 109 -13.57 0.19 -21.40
N PRO A 110 -14.30 0.71 -22.41
CA PRO A 110 -13.86 0.69 -23.81
C PRO A 110 -12.56 1.49 -24.05
N LEU A 111 -12.37 2.61 -23.35
CA LEU A 111 -11.16 3.42 -23.45
C LEU A 111 -9.94 2.68 -22.91
N ILE A 112 -10.10 2.03 -21.76
CA ILE A 112 -9.05 1.22 -21.13
C ILE A 112 -8.67 0.03 -22.02
N GLU A 113 -9.67 -0.68 -22.56
CA GLU A 113 -9.45 -1.83 -23.45
C GLU A 113 -8.70 -1.42 -24.72
N ALA A 114 -9.14 -0.35 -25.37
CA ALA A 114 -8.51 0.16 -26.59
C ALA A 114 -7.05 0.55 -26.34
N ALA A 115 -6.79 1.36 -25.30
CA ALA A 115 -5.45 1.83 -24.95
C ALA A 115 -4.52 0.68 -24.54
N SER A 116 -5.04 -0.36 -23.89
CA SER A 116 -4.23 -1.52 -23.46
C SER A 116 -3.78 -2.40 -24.64
N ARG A 117 -4.39 -2.26 -25.83
CA ARG A 117 -4.03 -2.98 -27.05
C ARG A 117 -3.09 -2.19 -27.98
N GLU A 118 -2.75 -0.95 -27.66
CA GLU A 118 -1.92 -0.08 -28.52
C GLU A 118 -0.45 -0.56 -28.63
N GLY A 119 0.05 -1.34 -27.66
CA GLY A 119 1.44 -1.80 -27.65
C GLY A 119 1.72 -2.96 -26.71
N ALA A 120 2.89 -3.59 -26.88
CA ALA A 120 3.34 -4.67 -26.06
C ALA A 120 3.52 -4.22 -24.59
N GLY A 121 2.94 -4.96 -23.65
CA GLY A 121 3.00 -4.66 -22.22
C GLY A 121 2.23 -3.41 -21.79
N TYR A 122 1.32 -2.89 -22.65
CA TYR A 122 0.51 -1.73 -22.30
C TYR A 122 -0.62 -2.09 -21.36
N SER A 123 -0.88 -1.18 -20.44
CA SER A 123 -2.04 -1.19 -19.55
C SER A 123 -2.54 0.24 -19.38
N ALA A 124 -3.84 0.40 -19.15
CA ALA A 124 -4.45 1.71 -18.99
C ALA A 124 -5.35 1.77 -17.76
N SER A 125 -5.53 2.95 -17.21
CA SER A 125 -6.49 3.23 -16.16
C SER A 125 -7.06 4.64 -16.31
N VAL A 126 -8.36 4.80 -16.08
CA VAL A 126 -9.00 6.10 -15.97
C VAL A 126 -9.02 6.53 -14.50
N ARG A 127 -8.56 7.75 -14.23
CA ARG A 127 -8.47 8.27 -12.85
C ARG A 127 -9.16 9.61 -12.74
N PRO A 128 -9.94 9.82 -11.65
CA PRO A 128 -10.52 11.12 -11.34
C PRO A 128 -9.47 12.07 -10.81
N LEU A 129 -9.55 13.33 -11.22
CA LEU A 129 -8.88 14.48 -10.60
C LEU A 129 -9.93 15.44 -10.04
N TYR A 130 -9.52 16.22 -9.02
CA TYR A 130 -10.40 17.20 -8.37
C TYR A 130 -11.75 16.61 -7.96
N TYR A 131 -11.72 15.46 -7.24
CA TYR A 131 -12.89 14.71 -6.78
C TYR A 131 -13.88 14.31 -7.88
N GLY A 132 -13.35 14.09 -9.11
CA GLY A 132 -14.14 13.65 -10.26
C GLY A 132 -14.77 14.82 -11.05
N ASN A 133 -14.22 16.02 -10.93
CA ASN A 133 -14.50 17.11 -11.87
C ASN A 133 -13.82 16.89 -13.24
N GLN A 134 -12.69 16.17 -13.25
CA GLN A 134 -11.96 15.79 -14.46
C GLN A 134 -11.57 14.32 -14.41
N TYR A 135 -11.40 13.71 -15.60
CA TYR A 135 -10.96 12.32 -15.76
C TYR A 135 -9.87 12.23 -16.78
N PHE A 136 -8.76 11.56 -16.42
CA PHE A 136 -7.64 11.32 -17.32
C PHE A 136 -7.44 9.81 -17.49
N ILE A 137 -7.17 9.39 -18.75
CA ILE A 137 -6.63 8.07 -19.01
C ILE A 137 -5.12 8.10 -18.92
N TRP A 138 -4.57 7.16 -18.16
CA TRP A 138 -3.13 6.95 -17.99
C TRP A 138 -2.75 5.65 -18.64
N VAL A 139 -1.86 5.70 -19.61
CA VAL A 139 -1.39 4.53 -20.36
C VAL A 139 0.06 4.27 -19.97
N TYR A 140 0.33 3.05 -19.53
CA TYR A 140 1.66 2.61 -19.08
C TYR A 140 2.15 1.44 -19.91
N GLN A 141 3.46 1.36 -20.11
CA GLN A 141 4.17 0.17 -20.55
C GLN A 141 4.87 -0.46 -19.35
N THR A 142 4.66 -1.76 -19.13
CA THR A 142 5.12 -2.49 -17.95
C THR A 142 6.17 -3.53 -18.32
N PHE A 143 7.32 -3.50 -17.65
CA PHE A 143 8.38 -4.50 -17.71
C PHE A 143 8.43 -5.29 -16.41
N THR A 144 8.65 -6.60 -16.50
CA THR A 144 8.63 -7.53 -15.36
C THR A 144 9.94 -8.29 -15.14
N ASP A 145 10.87 -8.28 -16.10
CA ASP A 145 12.24 -8.76 -15.88
C ASP A 145 13.11 -7.56 -15.40
N VAL A 146 13.19 -7.43 -14.08
CA VAL A 146 13.95 -6.37 -13.41
C VAL A 146 14.88 -7.03 -12.39
N ARG A 147 16.19 -6.86 -12.58
CA ARG A 147 17.21 -7.56 -11.80
C ARG A 147 17.94 -6.63 -10.84
N LEU A 148 18.29 -7.12 -9.65
CA LEU A 148 19.09 -6.38 -8.67
C LEU A 148 20.53 -6.32 -9.15
N VAL A 149 21.08 -5.13 -9.28
CA VAL A 149 22.45 -4.86 -9.71
C VAL A 149 23.33 -4.48 -8.52
N GLY A 150 22.77 -3.71 -7.58
CA GLY A 150 23.55 -3.33 -6.42
C GLY A 150 22.75 -2.60 -5.36
N ALA A 151 23.20 -2.77 -4.13
CA ALA A 151 22.68 -2.04 -2.98
C ALA A 151 23.80 -1.89 -1.94
N PRO A 152 23.96 -0.71 -1.34
CA PRO A 152 24.86 -0.56 -0.21
C PRO A 152 24.36 -1.34 1.00
N PRO A 153 25.22 -1.65 1.97
CA PRO A 153 24.79 -2.21 3.25
C PRO A 153 23.80 -1.27 3.95
N SER A 154 22.90 -1.82 4.77
CA SER A 154 21.89 -1.03 5.51
C SER A 154 22.51 0.04 6.40
N SER A 155 23.76 -0.12 6.84
CA SER A 155 24.52 0.91 7.56
C SER A 155 24.74 2.20 6.73
N ILE A 156 24.59 2.15 5.42
CA ILE A 156 24.60 3.28 4.49
C ILE A 156 23.18 3.55 3.98
N GLY A 157 22.53 2.52 3.39
CA GLY A 157 21.22 2.63 2.76
C GLY A 157 20.08 2.98 3.71
N LYS A 158 20.24 2.67 5.01
CA LYS A 158 19.32 3.03 6.10
C LYS A 158 20.05 3.75 7.24
N PHE A 159 21.07 4.54 6.92
CA PHE A 159 21.82 5.30 7.94
C PHE A 159 20.90 6.21 8.75
N GLY A 160 21.08 6.23 10.08
CA GLY A 160 20.21 6.92 11.01
C GLY A 160 18.91 6.15 11.36
N GLY A 161 18.63 5.06 10.65
CA GLY A 161 17.50 4.16 10.91
C GLY A 161 16.16 4.89 11.04
N ASP A 162 15.32 4.43 11.94
CA ASP A 162 14.00 5.02 12.16
C ASP A 162 14.07 6.38 12.87
N THR A 163 15.19 6.68 13.59
CA THR A 163 15.41 7.98 14.24
C THR A 163 15.43 9.12 13.23
N ASP A 164 16.09 8.94 12.09
CA ASP A 164 16.22 9.97 11.05
C ASP A 164 15.11 9.91 10.01
N ASN A 165 14.28 8.86 10.00
CA ASN A 165 13.19 8.75 9.05
C ASN A 165 12.16 9.88 9.27
N TRP A 166 11.70 10.52 8.19
CA TRP A 166 10.82 11.70 8.19
C TRP A 166 11.42 12.92 8.91
N MET A 167 12.75 13.00 8.99
CA MET A 167 13.47 14.10 9.62
C MET A 167 14.38 14.81 8.61
N TRP A 168 14.69 16.07 8.91
CA TRP A 168 15.64 16.90 8.20
C TRP A 168 16.67 17.47 9.20
N PRO A 169 17.96 17.54 8.85
CA PRO A 169 18.61 16.99 7.64
C PRO A 169 18.76 15.46 7.69
N ARG A 170 18.99 14.83 6.52
CA ARG A 170 19.28 13.40 6.39
C ARG A 170 20.65 13.17 5.80
N HIS A 171 21.33 12.12 6.30
CA HIS A 171 22.64 11.71 5.84
C HIS A 171 22.67 10.27 5.28
N THR A 172 21.48 9.71 5.03
CA THR A 172 21.30 8.36 4.51
C THR A 172 21.74 8.29 3.05
N GLY A 173 22.54 7.30 2.68
CA GLY A 173 22.81 6.92 1.30
C GLY A 173 21.70 6.00 0.77
N ASP A 174 20.47 6.49 0.72
CA ASP A 174 19.25 5.73 0.42
C ASP A 174 19.11 5.50 -1.08
N PHE A 175 19.90 4.57 -1.62
CA PHE A 175 19.85 4.18 -3.03
C PHE A 175 20.02 2.68 -3.23
N SER A 176 19.48 2.17 -4.35
CA SER A 176 19.74 0.83 -4.88
C SER A 176 19.69 0.86 -6.41
N LEU A 177 20.35 -0.08 -7.05
CA LEU A 177 20.49 -0.18 -8.48
C LEU A 177 19.79 -1.45 -8.98
N PHE A 178 19.02 -1.30 -10.03
CA PHE A 178 18.37 -2.39 -10.76
C PHE A 178 18.61 -2.23 -12.24
N ARG A 179 18.36 -3.28 -13.04
CA ARG A 179 18.36 -3.22 -14.48
C ARG A 179 17.10 -3.83 -15.05
N ILE A 180 16.53 -3.13 -16.03
CA ILE A 180 15.40 -3.62 -16.81
C ILE A 180 15.96 -4.47 -17.95
N TYR A 181 15.33 -5.64 -18.16
CA TYR A 181 15.57 -6.53 -19.28
C TYR A 181 14.34 -6.59 -20.17
N ALA A 182 14.59 -6.86 -21.46
CA ALA A 182 13.60 -6.93 -22.52
C ALA A 182 13.91 -8.11 -23.45
N ASP A 183 12.98 -8.48 -24.31
CA ASP A 183 13.27 -9.40 -25.39
C ASP A 183 14.26 -8.81 -26.41
N LYS A 184 14.65 -9.59 -27.43
CA LYS A 184 15.60 -9.18 -28.46
C LYS A 184 15.11 -8.02 -29.34
N ASP A 185 13.77 -7.79 -29.35
CA ASP A 185 13.12 -6.68 -30.07
C ASP A 185 12.86 -5.47 -29.14
N ASN A 186 13.41 -5.48 -27.93
CA ASN A 186 13.28 -4.44 -26.91
C ASN A 186 11.85 -4.28 -26.35
N ASN A 187 11.01 -5.33 -26.39
CA ASN A 187 9.68 -5.35 -25.81
C ASN A 187 9.68 -5.94 -24.40
N PRO A 188 8.68 -5.58 -23.58
CA PRO A 188 8.47 -6.23 -22.29
C PRO A 188 8.32 -7.76 -22.44
N ALA A 189 9.02 -8.49 -21.59
CA ALA A 189 8.97 -9.95 -21.54
C ALA A 189 8.98 -10.44 -20.09
N ALA A 190 8.48 -11.65 -19.85
CA ALA A 190 8.72 -12.36 -18.61
C ALA A 190 10.21 -12.69 -18.48
N TYR A 191 10.65 -12.99 -17.25
CA TYR A 191 12.04 -13.40 -17.02
C TYR A 191 12.46 -14.53 -17.95
N SER A 192 13.62 -14.35 -18.60
CA SER A 192 14.32 -15.33 -19.39
C SER A 192 15.81 -15.05 -19.38
N GLU A 193 16.64 -16.09 -19.37
CA GLU A 193 18.09 -15.97 -19.52
C GLU A 193 18.51 -15.37 -20.88
N GLU A 194 17.61 -15.46 -21.88
CA GLU A 194 17.85 -14.90 -23.21
C GLU A 194 17.50 -13.40 -23.33
N ASN A 195 16.84 -12.83 -22.33
CA ASN A 195 16.54 -11.40 -22.32
C ASN A 195 17.82 -10.58 -22.26
N VAL A 196 17.77 -9.42 -22.91
CA VAL A 196 18.88 -8.48 -23.01
C VAL A 196 18.56 -7.19 -22.24
N PRO A 197 19.59 -6.42 -21.82
CA PRO A 197 19.35 -5.12 -21.20
C PRO A 197 18.48 -4.21 -22.07
N TYR A 198 17.43 -3.64 -21.48
CA TYR A 198 16.51 -2.73 -22.14
C TYR A 198 17.23 -1.48 -22.66
N LYS A 199 16.91 -1.06 -23.86
CA LYS A 199 17.40 0.18 -24.48
C LYS A 199 16.37 1.29 -24.36
N PRO A 200 16.51 2.23 -23.40
CA PRO A 200 15.53 3.28 -23.15
C PRO A 200 15.57 4.37 -24.22
N LYS A 201 14.42 5.03 -24.44
CA LYS A 201 14.31 6.24 -25.29
C LYS A 201 15.08 7.43 -24.74
N LYS A 202 15.21 7.48 -23.39
CA LYS A 202 15.85 8.55 -22.64
C LYS A 202 16.40 8.01 -21.33
N TYR A 203 17.51 8.58 -20.88
CA TYR A 203 18.06 8.39 -19.54
C TYR A 203 18.65 9.67 -19.00
N PHE A 204 18.78 9.79 -17.68
CA PHE A 204 19.43 10.91 -17.00
C PHE A 204 20.95 10.69 -16.93
N LYS A 205 21.69 11.76 -17.21
CA LYS A 205 23.14 11.75 -16.97
C LYS A 205 23.40 12.15 -15.53
N LEU A 206 24.17 11.33 -14.82
CA LEU A 206 24.61 11.65 -13.47
C LEU A 206 25.56 12.86 -13.52
N SER A 207 25.29 13.87 -12.69
CA SER A 207 26.12 15.07 -12.57
C SER A 207 26.92 15.03 -11.27
N ILE A 208 28.24 15.16 -11.40
CA ILE A 208 29.15 15.32 -10.24
C ILE A 208 29.55 16.79 -10.02
N LYS A 209 28.87 17.73 -10.70
CA LYS A 209 29.10 19.15 -10.46
C LYS A 209 28.69 19.54 -9.05
N GLU A 210 29.51 20.34 -8.40
CA GLU A 210 29.16 20.97 -7.12
C GLU A 210 27.85 21.76 -7.26
N ARG A 211 27.02 21.69 -6.22
CA ARG A 211 25.80 22.49 -6.08
C ARG A 211 26.06 23.61 -5.11
N LYS A 212 25.51 24.80 -5.41
CA LYS A 212 25.63 25.99 -4.58
C LYS A 212 24.27 26.45 -4.13
N GLU A 213 24.24 27.18 -3.02
CA GLU A 213 23.02 27.88 -2.59
C GLU A 213 22.49 28.80 -3.70
N GLY A 214 21.18 28.69 -4.01
CA GLY A 214 20.54 29.42 -5.10
C GLY A 214 20.49 28.66 -6.44
N ASP A 215 21.16 27.52 -6.59
CA ASP A 215 21.00 26.69 -7.78
C ASP A 215 19.57 26.13 -7.86
N PHE A 216 18.99 26.20 -9.07
CA PHE A 216 17.68 25.62 -9.30
C PHE A 216 17.73 24.09 -9.26
N THR A 217 16.87 23.48 -8.44
CA THR A 217 16.67 22.04 -8.36
C THR A 217 15.17 21.70 -8.35
N PHE A 218 14.81 20.53 -8.84
CA PHE A 218 13.45 20.02 -8.77
C PHE A 218 13.45 18.51 -8.62
N VAL A 219 12.34 17.97 -8.09
CA VAL A 219 12.10 16.53 -7.98
C VAL A 219 11.08 16.13 -9.05
N TYR A 220 11.35 15.05 -9.76
CA TYR A 220 10.48 14.51 -10.78
C TYR A 220 10.26 13.01 -10.56
N GLY A 221 9.01 12.56 -10.63
CA GLY A 221 8.68 11.15 -10.44
C GLY A 221 7.24 10.92 -10.03
N TYR A 222 7.02 9.86 -9.28
CA TYR A 222 5.70 9.39 -8.84
C TYR A 222 5.59 9.57 -7.32
N PRO A 223 5.11 10.71 -6.86
CA PRO A 223 5.00 11.00 -5.43
C PRO A 223 3.94 10.11 -4.77
N GLY A 224 4.05 9.98 -3.46
CA GLY A 224 3.01 9.39 -2.64
C GLY A 224 1.74 10.24 -2.62
N ARG A 225 0.86 9.96 -1.67
CA ARG A 225 -0.42 10.65 -1.52
C ARG A 225 -0.34 11.72 -0.43
N THR A 226 -0.87 12.92 -0.72
CA THR A 226 -1.09 14.00 0.26
C THR A 226 -2.58 14.26 0.45
N GLN A 227 -2.93 14.92 1.57
CA GLN A 227 -4.31 15.26 1.94
C GLN A 227 -4.40 16.74 2.36
N GLU A 228 -3.91 17.65 1.51
CA GLU A 228 -3.88 19.07 1.82
C GLU A 228 -5.29 19.70 1.90
N TYR A 229 -6.15 19.34 0.95
CA TYR A 229 -7.48 19.96 0.77
C TYR A 229 -8.58 19.14 1.43
N ILE A 230 -8.41 18.84 2.74
CA ILE A 230 -9.43 18.15 3.54
C ILE A 230 -10.02 19.05 4.60
N HIS A 231 -11.21 18.74 5.04
CA HIS A 231 -11.96 19.43 6.08
C HIS A 231 -11.27 19.40 7.44
N SER A 232 -11.48 20.41 8.27
CA SER A 232 -10.88 20.50 9.60
C SER A 232 -11.19 19.30 10.49
N GLU A 233 -12.41 18.74 10.45
CA GLU A 233 -12.77 17.56 11.24
C GLU A 233 -11.99 16.31 10.80
N ALA A 234 -11.67 16.18 9.51
CA ALA A 234 -10.76 15.13 9.06
C ALA A 234 -9.35 15.31 9.64
N VAL A 235 -8.86 16.55 9.73
CA VAL A 235 -7.56 16.86 10.36
C VAL A 235 -7.59 16.50 11.85
N ARG A 236 -8.66 16.89 12.57
CA ARG A 236 -8.85 16.54 13.98
C ARG A 236 -8.85 15.02 14.19
N TYR A 237 -9.65 14.29 13.42
CA TYR A 237 -9.70 12.83 13.50
C TYR A 237 -8.32 12.20 13.30
N ILE A 238 -7.57 12.65 12.30
CA ILE A 238 -6.21 12.14 12.00
C ILE A 238 -5.26 12.40 13.17
N SER A 239 -5.22 13.62 13.72
CA SER A 239 -4.26 14.00 14.76
C SER A 239 -4.61 13.47 16.14
N ASP A 240 -5.89 13.50 16.50
CA ASP A 240 -6.32 13.31 17.89
C ASP A 240 -6.82 11.89 18.17
N ILE A 241 -7.26 11.16 17.13
CA ILE A 241 -7.86 9.83 17.26
C ILE A 241 -7.07 8.78 16.47
N SER A 242 -7.05 8.87 15.13
CA SER A 242 -6.50 7.83 14.26
C SER A 242 -5.01 7.56 14.51
N ASN A 243 -4.18 8.60 14.41
CA ASN A 243 -2.73 8.45 14.54
C ASN A 243 -2.29 8.00 15.95
N PRO A 244 -2.84 8.51 17.06
CA PRO A 244 -2.51 8.00 18.40
C PRO A 244 -2.77 6.51 18.56
N HIS A 245 -3.94 6.03 18.15
CA HIS A 245 -4.32 4.62 18.26
C HIS A 245 -3.47 3.72 17.36
N LYS A 246 -3.33 4.05 16.08
CA LYS A 246 -2.49 3.30 15.13
C LYS A 246 -1.02 3.26 15.57
N ARG A 247 -0.51 4.38 16.07
CA ARG A 247 0.86 4.44 16.59
C ARG A 247 1.03 3.54 17.82
N ASN A 248 0.07 3.50 18.74
CA ASN A 248 0.12 2.60 19.89
C ASN A 248 0.18 1.13 19.45
N LEU A 249 -0.71 0.71 18.55
CA LEU A 249 -0.75 -0.66 18.01
C LEU A 249 0.58 -1.04 17.33
N ARG A 250 1.14 -0.13 16.52
CA ARG A 250 2.45 -0.39 15.87
C ARG A 250 3.62 -0.35 16.84
N THR A 251 3.57 0.45 17.91
CA THR A 251 4.59 0.41 18.96
C THR A 251 4.68 -0.97 19.59
N GLN A 252 3.55 -1.59 19.89
CA GLN A 252 3.52 -2.95 20.44
C GLN A 252 4.10 -3.97 19.47
N ARG A 253 3.72 -3.92 18.19
CA ARG A 253 4.27 -4.79 17.14
C ARG A 253 5.78 -4.62 16.97
N LEU A 254 6.28 -3.39 16.94
CA LEU A 254 7.72 -3.10 16.81
C LEU A 254 8.48 -3.65 18.01
N ASN A 255 7.98 -3.45 19.23
CA ASN A 255 8.62 -3.99 20.42
C ASN A 255 8.75 -5.52 20.37
N VAL A 256 7.72 -6.23 19.90
CA VAL A 256 7.76 -7.68 19.72
C VAL A 256 8.76 -8.07 18.62
N GLN A 257 8.70 -7.42 17.46
CA GLN A 257 9.61 -7.69 16.35
C GLN A 257 11.07 -7.46 16.76
N ASP A 258 11.39 -6.33 17.36
CA ASP A 258 12.73 -5.96 17.79
C ASP A 258 13.29 -6.92 18.86
N LYS A 259 12.45 -7.37 19.78
CA LYS A 259 12.80 -8.38 20.77
C LYS A 259 13.35 -9.64 20.13
N TYR A 260 12.66 -10.20 19.14
CA TYR A 260 13.08 -11.45 18.50
C TYR A 260 14.15 -11.25 17.41
N MET A 261 14.10 -10.15 16.66
CA MET A 261 15.10 -9.81 15.66
C MET A 261 16.49 -9.58 16.28
N SER A 262 16.56 -9.02 17.48
CA SER A 262 17.82 -8.81 18.19
C SER A 262 18.49 -10.12 18.66
N GLN A 263 17.70 -11.19 18.81
CA GLN A 263 18.18 -12.48 19.33
C GLN A 263 18.63 -13.46 18.23
N SER A 264 18.22 -13.23 16.97
CA SER A 264 18.47 -14.18 15.88
C SER A 264 18.71 -13.46 14.56
N GLN A 265 19.88 -13.70 13.94
CA GLN A 265 20.17 -13.21 12.60
C GLN A 265 19.14 -13.69 11.57
N LYS A 266 18.73 -14.95 11.63
CA LYS A 266 17.70 -15.49 10.73
C LYS A 266 16.40 -14.73 10.87
N VAL A 267 15.87 -14.54 12.11
CA VAL A 267 14.65 -13.80 12.35
C VAL A 267 14.77 -12.33 11.94
N ARG A 268 15.95 -11.72 12.17
CA ARG A 268 16.22 -10.36 11.70
C ARG A 268 16.08 -10.25 10.17
N ILE A 269 16.67 -11.18 9.42
CA ILE A 269 16.53 -11.21 7.95
C ILE A 269 15.06 -11.38 7.56
N GLN A 270 14.35 -12.37 8.11
CA GLN A 270 12.96 -12.66 7.80
C GLN A 270 12.01 -11.46 8.05
N TYR A 271 12.29 -10.66 9.08
CA TYR A 271 11.40 -9.58 9.49
C TYR A 271 11.87 -8.17 9.09
N SER A 272 13.05 -8.03 8.49
CA SER A 272 13.62 -6.71 8.15
C SER A 272 12.68 -5.84 7.32
N SER A 273 12.09 -6.37 6.25
CA SER A 273 11.14 -5.62 5.41
C SER A 273 9.83 -5.35 6.13
N LYS A 274 9.25 -6.35 6.80
CA LYS A 274 8.02 -6.19 7.59
C LYS A 274 8.18 -5.11 8.67
N ASN A 275 9.28 -5.15 9.42
CA ASN A 275 9.61 -4.16 10.44
C ASN A 275 9.77 -2.76 9.84
N SER A 276 10.49 -2.64 8.72
CA SER A 276 10.66 -1.38 8.00
C SER A 276 9.33 -0.76 7.57
N GLY A 277 8.40 -1.57 7.06
CA GLY A 277 7.05 -1.11 6.69
C GLY A 277 6.21 -0.66 7.89
N VAL A 278 6.33 -1.37 9.03
CA VAL A 278 5.63 -1.00 10.28
C VAL A 278 6.19 0.31 10.83
N SER A 279 7.51 0.43 10.94
CA SER A 279 8.20 1.59 11.52
C SER A 279 8.05 2.85 10.68
N ASN A 280 8.05 2.73 9.34
CA ASN A 280 7.89 3.87 8.45
C ASN A 280 6.59 4.65 8.69
N ALA A 281 5.45 3.97 8.74
CA ALA A 281 4.18 4.63 9.02
C ALA A 281 4.04 5.05 10.49
N TRP A 282 4.56 4.26 11.44
CA TRP A 282 4.61 4.64 12.85
C TRP A 282 5.33 5.97 13.07
N LYS A 283 6.49 6.15 12.44
CA LYS A 283 7.27 7.38 12.53
C LYS A 283 6.60 8.54 11.81
N LYS A 284 6.00 8.29 10.62
CA LYS A 284 5.22 9.29 9.88
C LYS A 284 4.09 9.83 10.74
N TRP A 285 3.27 8.98 11.34
CA TRP A 285 2.13 9.42 12.17
C TRP A 285 2.56 10.24 13.38
N LEU A 286 3.69 9.91 14.01
CA LEU A 286 4.25 10.73 15.08
C LEU A 286 4.62 12.14 14.59
N GLY A 287 5.31 12.23 13.45
CA GLY A 287 5.69 13.51 12.86
C GLY A 287 4.48 14.33 12.40
N GLU A 288 3.47 13.67 11.82
CA GLU A 288 2.22 14.28 11.35
C GLU A 288 1.42 14.89 12.51
N MET A 289 1.21 14.14 13.60
CA MET A 289 0.56 14.66 14.82
C MET A 289 1.29 15.90 15.37
N ASN A 290 2.60 15.79 15.55
CA ASN A 290 3.41 16.89 16.09
C ASN A 290 3.39 18.11 15.16
N GLY A 291 3.43 17.89 13.85
CA GLY A 291 3.35 18.94 12.84
C GLY A 291 2.00 19.65 12.83
N ILE A 292 0.90 18.91 12.86
CA ILE A 292 -0.48 19.44 12.89
C ILE A 292 -0.68 20.31 14.12
N ILE A 293 -0.27 19.85 15.30
CA ILE A 293 -0.37 20.59 16.57
C ILE A 293 0.52 21.84 16.52
N LYS A 294 1.80 21.69 16.17
CA LYS A 294 2.78 22.80 16.15
C LYS A 294 2.36 23.91 15.18
N LEU A 295 1.83 23.55 14.04
CA LEU A 295 1.42 24.50 12.99
C LEU A 295 0.00 25.03 13.18
N LYS A 296 -0.73 24.55 14.21
CA LYS A 296 -2.14 24.89 14.46
C LYS A 296 -3.00 24.68 13.20
N THR A 297 -2.83 23.49 12.59
CA THR A 297 -3.44 23.22 11.26
C THR A 297 -4.96 23.15 11.37
N TYR A 298 -5.49 22.57 12.43
CA TYR A 298 -6.94 22.52 12.68
C TYR A 298 -7.56 23.91 12.74
N GLU A 299 -7.00 24.80 13.55
CA GLU A 299 -7.51 26.17 13.73
C GLU A 299 -7.41 26.99 12.43
N LYS A 300 -6.32 26.81 11.67
CA LYS A 300 -6.19 27.45 10.35
C LYS A 300 -7.26 26.98 9.39
N LYS A 301 -7.52 25.66 9.34
CA LYS A 301 -8.58 25.09 8.51
C LYS A 301 -9.96 25.62 8.91
N LYS A 302 -10.29 25.63 10.20
CA LYS A 302 -11.53 26.22 10.70
C LYS A 302 -11.67 27.69 10.32
N SER A 303 -10.60 28.46 10.35
CA SER A 303 -10.62 29.88 9.92
C SER A 303 -10.92 30.02 8.41
N TYR A 304 -10.34 29.16 7.56
CA TYR A 304 -10.67 29.13 6.13
C TYR A 304 -12.10 28.71 5.86
N GLU A 305 -12.60 27.71 6.55
CA GLU A 305 -13.98 27.24 6.45
C GLU A 305 -14.99 28.32 6.87
N GLN A 306 -14.70 29.05 7.95
CA GLN A 306 -15.50 30.19 8.39
C GLN A 306 -15.53 31.33 7.35
N ALA A 307 -14.38 31.66 6.78
CA ALA A 307 -14.28 32.68 5.75
C ALA A 307 -15.03 32.25 4.47
N PHE A 308 -14.90 30.99 4.08
CA PHE A 308 -15.66 30.40 2.96
C PHE A 308 -17.16 30.45 3.22
N GLN A 309 -17.61 30.07 4.43
CA GLN A 309 -19.03 30.07 4.79
C GLN A 309 -19.64 31.48 4.78
N GLN A 310 -18.87 32.50 5.21
CA GLN A 310 -19.30 33.91 5.11
C GLN A 310 -19.45 34.32 3.63
N TRP A 311 -18.48 33.97 2.78
CA TRP A 311 -18.53 34.23 1.35
C TRP A 311 -19.69 33.49 0.66
N ALA A 312 -20.01 32.29 1.12
CA ALA A 312 -21.04 31.41 0.57
C ALA A 312 -22.47 31.75 1.02
N ALA A 313 -22.65 32.64 2.00
CA ALA A 313 -23.94 32.87 2.68
C ALA A 313 -25.09 33.22 1.73
N ASP A 314 -24.81 33.97 0.65
CA ASP A 314 -25.77 34.38 -0.40
C ASP A 314 -25.76 33.48 -1.64
N LYS A 315 -24.99 32.36 -1.61
CA LYS A 315 -24.79 31.45 -2.75
C LYS A 315 -25.42 30.09 -2.45
N PRO A 316 -26.63 29.82 -2.98
CA PRO A 316 -27.37 28.58 -2.66
C PRO A 316 -26.57 27.28 -2.92
N GLU A 317 -25.67 27.28 -3.92
CA GLU A 317 -24.85 26.11 -4.28
C GLU A 317 -23.80 25.77 -3.21
N TYR A 318 -23.30 26.77 -2.46
CA TYR A 318 -22.17 26.63 -1.55
C TYR A 318 -22.52 26.79 -0.06
N ARG A 319 -23.66 27.45 0.23
CA ARG A 319 -24.06 27.87 1.58
C ARG A 319 -24.03 26.74 2.63
N ASP A 320 -24.46 25.56 2.23
CA ASP A 320 -24.68 24.45 3.14
C ASP A 320 -23.52 23.41 3.11
N LEU A 321 -22.43 23.68 2.34
CA LEU A 321 -21.34 22.72 2.18
C LEU A 321 -20.60 22.40 3.48
N ILE A 322 -20.16 23.42 4.22
CA ILE A 322 -19.41 23.23 5.46
C ILE A 322 -20.27 22.54 6.53
N PRO A 323 -21.53 22.99 6.83
CA PRO A 323 -22.37 22.27 7.77
C PRO A 323 -22.68 20.81 7.40
N GLN A 324 -22.80 20.51 6.11
CA GLN A 324 -22.99 19.13 5.66
C GLN A 324 -21.72 18.31 5.81
N LEU A 325 -20.53 18.87 5.55
CA LEU A 325 -19.26 18.21 5.79
C LEU A 325 -19.05 17.95 7.28
N ASP A 326 -19.31 18.95 8.16
CA ASP A 326 -19.22 18.77 9.62
C ASP A 326 -20.04 17.54 10.05
N LYS A 327 -21.31 17.45 9.62
CA LYS A 327 -22.20 16.34 9.96
C LYS A 327 -21.71 14.99 9.43
N LEU A 328 -21.28 14.94 8.17
CA LEU A 328 -20.81 13.68 7.58
C LEU A 328 -19.51 13.18 8.22
N TYR A 329 -18.59 14.07 8.63
CA TYR A 329 -17.41 13.67 9.36
C TYR A 329 -17.71 13.20 10.77
N GLU A 330 -18.73 13.75 11.45
CA GLU A 330 -19.23 13.23 12.73
C GLU A 330 -19.78 11.81 12.56
N GLU A 331 -20.63 11.58 11.56
CA GLU A 331 -21.20 10.27 11.23
C GLU A 331 -20.12 9.24 10.80
N LEU A 332 -19.02 9.71 10.18
CA LEU A 332 -17.94 8.87 9.67
C LEU A 332 -17.00 8.38 10.78
N GLU A 333 -16.92 9.08 11.92
CA GLU A 333 -15.86 8.89 12.93
C GLU A 333 -15.82 7.45 13.44
N ASP A 334 -16.94 6.89 13.87
CA ASP A 334 -17.04 5.51 14.38
C ASP A 334 -16.60 4.47 13.35
N TYR A 335 -17.01 4.63 12.11
CA TYR A 335 -16.64 3.71 11.03
C TYR A 335 -15.17 3.84 10.64
N SER A 336 -14.62 5.05 10.69
CA SER A 336 -13.19 5.29 10.47
C SER A 336 -12.36 4.64 11.56
N PHE A 337 -12.79 4.76 12.82
CA PHE A 337 -12.13 4.16 13.98
C PHE A 337 -12.16 2.62 13.91
N ALA A 338 -13.32 2.03 13.61
CA ALA A 338 -13.43 0.60 13.42
C ALA A 338 -12.58 0.09 12.26
N THR A 339 -12.46 0.87 11.17
CA THR A 339 -11.59 0.57 10.03
C THR A 339 -10.11 0.59 10.41
N ASP A 340 -9.68 1.58 11.19
CA ASP A 340 -8.31 1.66 11.70
C ASP A 340 -7.96 0.43 12.55
N TYR A 341 -8.84 0.03 13.48
CA TYR A 341 -8.63 -1.16 14.31
C TYR A 341 -8.70 -2.46 13.53
N TYR A 342 -9.62 -2.59 12.59
CA TYR A 342 -9.66 -3.77 11.71
C TYR A 342 -8.32 -3.96 10.97
N ASN A 343 -7.75 -2.89 10.43
CA ASN A 343 -6.50 -2.98 9.70
C ASN A 343 -5.27 -3.17 10.60
N GLU A 344 -5.18 -2.45 11.73
CA GLU A 344 -3.98 -2.38 12.54
C GLU A 344 -3.96 -3.37 13.72
N SER A 345 -5.11 -3.95 14.10
CA SER A 345 -5.16 -4.94 15.18
C SER A 345 -5.64 -6.32 14.72
N ILE A 346 -6.55 -6.43 13.76
CA ILE A 346 -7.07 -7.71 13.27
C ILE A 346 -6.24 -8.22 12.08
N ARG A 347 -6.24 -7.50 10.96
CA ARG A 347 -5.49 -7.87 9.74
C ARG A 347 -3.97 -7.73 9.88
N ALA A 348 -3.50 -7.07 10.94
CA ALA A 348 -2.09 -6.93 11.23
C ALA A 348 -1.44 -8.26 11.65
N ASN A 349 -2.22 -9.23 12.15
CA ASN A 349 -1.75 -10.56 12.53
C ASN A 349 -1.52 -11.40 11.27
N GLU A 350 -0.33 -12.00 11.17
CA GLU A 350 0.12 -12.65 9.94
C GLU A 350 -0.71 -13.88 9.60
N ILE A 351 -1.02 -14.74 10.59
CA ILE A 351 -1.85 -15.92 10.40
C ILE A 351 -3.26 -15.56 9.92
N ILE A 352 -3.85 -14.49 10.43
CA ILE A 352 -5.20 -14.03 10.04
C ILE A 352 -5.19 -13.47 8.62
N ARG A 353 -4.18 -12.67 8.28
CA ARG A 353 -4.02 -12.18 6.90
C ARG A 353 -3.75 -13.31 5.92
N PHE A 354 -2.99 -14.32 6.32
CA PHE A 354 -2.72 -15.50 5.50
C PHE A 354 -4.00 -16.28 5.23
N ALA A 355 -4.84 -16.51 6.24
CA ALA A 355 -6.17 -17.11 6.08
C ALA A 355 -7.04 -16.30 5.08
N GLU A 356 -7.09 -14.97 5.21
CA GLU A 356 -7.82 -14.09 4.28
C GLU A 356 -7.31 -14.21 2.83
N ASN A 357 -5.99 -14.26 2.65
CA ASN A 357 -5.37 -14.40 1.33
C ASN A 357 -5.70 -15.73 0.68
N ILE A 358 -5.64 -16.83 1.44
CA ILE A 358 -6.04 -18.17 0.98
C ILE A 358 -7.53 -18.17 0.58
N GLY A 359 -8.42 -17.69 1.43
CA GLY A 359 -9.85 -17.61 1.13
C GLY A 359 -10.13 -16.79 -0.15
N THR A 360 -9.40 -15.70 -0.34
CA THR A 360 -9.47 -14.88 -1.56
C THR A 360 -8.95 -15.62 -2.78
N ALA A 361 -7.87 -16.40 -2.66
CA ALA A 361 -7.34 -17.19 -3.77
C ALA A 361 -8.33 -18.27 -4.23
N PHE A 362 -8.97 -18.97 -3.29
CA PHE A 362 -10.04 -19.93 -3.61
C PHE A 362 -11.25 -19.26 -4.27
N SER A 363 -11.72 -18.15 -3.74
CA SER A 363 -12.86 -17.40 -4.30
C SER A 363 -12.58 -16.89 -5.74
N ARG A 364 -11.30 -16.71 -6.10
CA ARG A 364 -10.86 -16.32 -7.45
C ARG A 364 -10.44 -17.49 -8.33
N ASN A 365 -10.70 -18.72 -7.90
CA ASN A 365 -10.32 -19.96 -8.60
C ASN A 365 -8.83 -20.00 -8.99
N ARG A 366 -7.95 -19.55 -8.09
CA ARG A 366 -6.50 -19.66 -8.30
C ARG A 366 -6.07 -21.11 -8.19
N GLY A 367 -5.25 -21.57 -9.15
CA GLY A 367 -4.80 -22.94 -9.22
C GLY A 367 -3.79 -23.31 -8.13
N LYS A 368 -3.47 -24.62 -8.05
CA LYS A 368 -2.55 -25.21 -7.05
C LYS A 368 -1.19 -24.52 -7.06
N ASP A 369 -0.60 -24.24 -8.23
CA ASP A 369 0.72 -23.62 -8.36
C ASP A 369 0.78 -22.23 -7.70
N TYR A 370 -0.31 -21.45 -7.81
CA TYR A 370 -0.42 -20.15 -7.12
C TYR A 370 -0.47 -20.31 -5.61
N LEU A 371 -1.23 -21.30 -5.12
CA LEU A 371 -1.32 -21.59 -3.69
C LEU A 371 0.01 -22.07 -3.12
N ASP A 372 0.72 -22.96 -3.84
CA ASP A 372 2.04 -23.45 -3.48
C ASP A 372 3.05 -22.31 -3.34
N GLN A 373 3.12 -21.41 -4.33
CA GLN A 373 3.98 -20.22 -4.26
C GLN A 373 3.64 -19.30 -3.07
N MET A 374 2.35 -19.13 -2.78
CA MET A 374 1.90 -18.32 -1.66
C MET A 374 2.29 -18.94 -0.31
N ILE A 375 2.20 -20.27 -0.16
CA ILE A 375 2.65 -21.01 1.04
C ILE A 375 4.16 -20.85 1.22
N GLU A 376 4.95 -21.10 0.18
CA GLU A 376 6.41 -20.97 0.22
C GLU A 376 6.83 -19.55 0.63
N ALA A 377 6.25 -18.52 0.02
CA ALA A 377 6.54 -17.13 0.33
C ALA A 377 6.19 -16.78 1.80
N TYR A 378 5.06 -17.29 2.29
CA TYR A 378 4.63 -17.04 3.67
C TYR A 378 5.58 -17.68 4.68
N PHE A 379 5.84 -18.99 4.57
CA PHE A 379 6.65 -19.73 5.55
C PHE A 379 8.16 -19.42 5.47
N LYS A 380 8.65 -18.91 4.32
CA LYS A 380 10.01 -18.38 4.22
C LYS A 380 10.29 -17.31 5.29
N ASP A 381 9.33 -16.40 5.49
CA ASP A 381 9.49 -15.22 6.36
C ASP A 381 8.50 -15.21 7.54
N TYR A 382 7.97 -16.36 7.93
CA TYR A 382 7.07 -16.50 9.07
C TYR A 382 7.79 -17.00 10.32
N PHE A 383 7.53 -16.33 11.45
CA PHE A 383 8.04 -16.75 12.75
C PHE A 383 6.94 -16.68 13.81
N ILE A 384 6.39 -17.84 14.17
CA ILE A 384 5.24 -17.99 15.09
C ILE A 384 5.35 -17.14 16.36
N PRO A 385 6.50 -17.08 17.09
CA PRO A 385 6.55 -16.32 18.33
C PRO A 385 6.25 -14.82 18.15
N ILE A 386 6.68 -14.22 17.04
CA ILE A 386 6.37 -12.81 16.74
C ILE A 386 4.87 -12.63 16.47
N ASP A 387 4.28 -13.46 15.62
CA ASP A 387 2.88 -13.34 15.26
C ASP A 387 1.97 -13.59 16.47
N LYS A 388 2.23 -14.65 17.22
CA LYS A 388 1.47 -15.02 18.39
C LYS A 388 1.51 -13.95 19.49
N GLU A 389 2.72 -13.46 19.87
CA GLU A 389 2.85 -12.42 20.90
C GLU A 389 2.23 -11.10 20.42
N SER A 390 2.38 -10.75 19.14
CA SER A 390 1.70 -9.58 18.55
C SER A 390 0.18 -9.73 18.61
N PHE A 391 -0.35 -10.90 18.29
CA PHE A 391 -1.80 -11.14 18.30
C PHE A 391 -2.41 -10.99 19.70
N HIS A 392 -1.74 -11.51 20.74
CA HIS A 392 -2.16 -11.30 22.13
C HIS A 392 -2.33 -9.80 22.44
N LEU A 393 -1.32 -9.01 22.14
CA LEU A 393 -1.33 -7.58 22.43
C LEU A 393 -2.37 -6.82 21.61
N LEU A 394 -2.46 -7.11 20.32
CA LEU A 394 -3.34 -6.40 19.41
C LEU A 394 -4.82 -6.73 19.64
N LEU A 395 -5.15 -7.99 19.95
CA LEU A 395 -6.53 -8.38 20.25
C LEU A 395 -7.00 -7.83 21.60
N ALA A 396 -6.09 -7.74 22.59
CA ALA A 396 -6.37 -7.07 23.85
C ALA A 396 -6.64 -5.56 23.68
N GLU A 397 -5.88 -4.88 22.81
CA GLU A 397 -6.15 -3.47 22.47
C GLU A 397 -7.47 -3.29 21.70
N TYR A 398 -7.83 -4.24 20.83
CA TYR A 398 -9.13 -4.27 20.17
C TYR A 398 -10.27 -4.35 21.20
N ASP A 399 -10.19 -5.31 22.13
CA ASP A 399 -11.18 -5.48 23.18
C ASP A 399 -11.32 -4.26 24.09
N LYS A 400 -10.22 -3.64 24.41
CA LYS A 400 -10.18 -2.46 25.28
C LYS A 400 -10.79 -1.21 24.63
N ASN A 401 -10.52 -0.97 23.34
CA ASN A 401 -10.76 0.33 22.72
C ASN A 401 -11.92 0.36 21.73
N VAL A 402 -12.25 -0.74 21.04
CA VAL A 402 -13.34 -0.74 20.06
C VAL A 402 -14.69 -0.82 20.79
N PRO A 403 -15.62 0.12 20.58
CA PRO A 403 -16.96 0.07 21.18
C PRO A 403 -17.73 -1.20 20.85
N GLN A 404 -18.53 -1.68 21.78
CA GLN A 404 -19.25 -2.95 21.63
C GLN A 404 -20.15 -3.01 20.39
N HIS A 405 -20.80 -1.89 20.03
CA HIS A 405 -21.69 -1.82 18.86
C HIS A 405 -20.97 -1.90 17.51
N LEU A 406 -19.63 -1.71 17.51
CA LEU A 406 -18.77 -1.83 16.32
C LEU A 406 -18.07 -3.18 16.21
N ARG A 407 -18.29 -4.09 17.18
CA ARG A 407 -17.68 -5.42 17.21
C ARG A 407 -18.58 -6.47 16.58
N PRO A 408 -18.03 -7.51 15.92
CA PRO A 408 -18.83 -8.65 15.49
C PRO A 408 -19.48 -9.38 16.68
N THR A 409 -20.69 -9.86 16.53
CA THR A 409 -21.35 -10.70 17.54
C THR A 409 -20.54 -11.94 17.86
N TYR A 410 -19.79 -12.45 16.90
CA TYR A 410 -18.82 -13.51 17.04
C TYR A 410 -17.79 -13.22 18.14
N PHE A 411 -17.29 -11.98 18.26
CA PHE A 411 -16.34 -11.61 19.31
C PHE A 411 -16.92 -11.88 20.71
N ALA A 412 -18.13 -11.41 20.98
CA ALA A 412 -18.78 -11.61 22.27
C ALA A 412 -19.04 -13.12 22.56
N ALA A 413 -19.42 -13.89 21.53
CA ALA A 413 -19.61 -15.33 21.66
C ALA A 413 -18.30 -16.03 22.04
N GLN A 414 -17.19 -15.67 21.42
CA GLN A 414 -15.88 -16.26 21.74
C GLN A 414 -15.37 -15.84 23.12
N MET A 415 -15.61 -14.60 23.54
CA MET A 415 -15.27 -14.16 24.89
C MET A 415 -16.05 -14.93 25.96
N ASN A 416 -17.29 -15.33 25.68
CA ASN A 416 -18.05 -16.22 26.58
C ASN A 416 -17.47 -17.65 26.65
N ILE A 417 -16.84 -18.15 25.58
CA ILE A 417 -16.22 -19.48 25.54
C ILE A 417 -14.86 -19.48 26.23
N PHE A 418 -14.00 -18.54 25.87
CA PHE A 418 -12.60 -18.52 26.30
C PHE A 418 -12.33 -17.68 27.55
N GLY A 419 -13.22 -16.76 27.91
CA GLY A 419 -13.11 -15.86 29.05
C GLY A 419 -12.13 -14.70 28.87
N THR A 420 -11.07 -14.89 28.07
CA THR A 420 -10.06 -13.86 27.78
C THR A 420 -9.60 -13.92 26.31
N THR A 421 -9.13 -12.79 25.78
CA THR A 421 -8.50 -12.74 24.45
C THR A 421 -7.26 -13.62 24.39
N ASP A 422 -6.49 -13.72 25.48
CA ASP A 422 -5.29 -14.55 25.56
C ASP A 422 -5.62 -16.04 25.38
N ALA A 423 -6.61 -16.55 26.10
CA ALA A 423 -7.01 -17.94 25.98
C ALA A 423 -7.53 -18.26 24.57
N TRP A 424 -8.20 -17.32 23.93
CA TRP A 424 -8.66 -17.47 22.55
C TRP A 424 -7.50 -17.50 21.54
N VAL A 425 -6.53 -16.59 21.65
CA VAL A 425 -5.32 -16.60 20.80
C VAL A 425 -4.53 -17.89 21.01
N GLU A 426 -4.32 -18.34 22.26
CA GLU A 426 -3.68 -19.63 22.55
C GLU A 426 -4.37 -20.79 21.84
N HIS A 427 -5.70 -20.83 21.86
CA HIS A 427 -6.46 -21.87 21.17
C HIS A 427 -6.22 -21.84 19.65
N ILE A 428 -6.24 -20.64 19.02
CA ILE A 428 -5.98 -20.50 17.57
C ILE A 428 -4.61 -21.09 17.22
N PHE A 429 -3.56 -20.68 17.93
CA PHE A 429 -2.20 -21.17 17.64
C PHE A 429 -1.97 -22.65 17.99
N ALA A 430 -2.72 -23.19 18.92
CA ALA A 430 -2.63 -24.60 19.29
C ALA A 430 -3.34 -25.54 18.30
N THR A 431 -4.34 -25.04 17.54
CA THR A 431 -5.24 -25.91 16.77
C THR A 431 -5.34 -25.57 15.29
N SER A 432 -4.89 -24.39 14.85
CA SER A 432 -4.89 -24.02 13.43
C SER A 432 -3.81 -24.75 12.65
N ALA A 433 -4.20 -25.31 11.51
CA ALA A 433 -3.30 -25.91 10.54
C ALA A 433 -2.35 -24.88 9.89
N LEU A 434 -2.71 -23.59 9.92
CA LEU A 434 -1.93 -22.50 9.31
C LEU A 434 -0.65 -22.13 10.07
N THR A 435 -0.43 -22.74 11.24
CA THR A 435 0.79 -22.54 12.03
C THR A 435 2.01 -23.26 11.44
N THR A 436 1.81 -24.28 10.59
CA THR A 436 2.89 -25.03 9.94
C THR A 436 2.67 -25.16 8.44
N GLU A 437 3.77 -25.25 7.68
CA GLU A 437 3.71 -25.44 6.22
C GLU A 437 3.02 -26.76 5.86
N GLU A 438 3.37 -27.87 6.54
CA GLU A 438 2.78 -29.18 6.32
C GLU A 438 1.27 -29.19 6.62
N GLY A 439 0.86 -28.62 7.74
CA GLY A 439 -0.55 -28.48 8.10
C GLY A 439 -1.33 -27.68 7.08
N THR A 440 -0.75 -26.55 6.63
CA THR A 440 -1.35 -25.71 5.60
C THR A 440 -1.51 -26.47 4.29
N ARG A 441 -0.47 -27.14 3.79
CA ARG A 441 -0.53 -27.92 2.54
C ARG A 441 -1.60 -29.02 2.63
N THR A 442 -1.66 -29.75 3.74
CA THR A 442 -2.67 -30.80 3.98
C THR A 442 -4.10 -30.23 3.96
N LEU A 443 -4.33 -29.09 4.62
CA LEU A 443 -5.63 -28.40 4.64
C LEU A 443 -6.05 -27.97 3.23
N LEU A 444 -5.13 -27.37 2.47
CA LEU A 444 -5.44 -26.86 1.13
C LEU A 444 -5.64 -27.98 0.10
N GLU A 445 -4.90 -29.09 0.18
CA GLU A 445 -5.15 -30.28 -0.67
C GLU A 445 -6.54 -30.86 -0.41
N LYS A 446 -6.96 -30.91 0.85
CA LYS A 446 -8.32 -31.34 1.22
C LYS A 446 -9.37 -30.36 0.68
N ALA A 447 -9.12 -29.06 0.77
CA ALA A 447 -10.03 -28.03 0.23
C ALA A 447 -10.14 -28.08 -1.30
N LEU A 448 -9.02 -28.28 -2.02
CA LEU A 448 -8.99 -28.42 -3.47
C LEU A 448 -9.73 -29.67 -3.97
N SER A 449 -9.79 -30.73 -3.18
CA SER A 449 -10.50 -31.98 -3.53
C SER A 449 -11.95 -32.02 -3.06
N SER A 450 -12.41 -30.99 -2.32
CA SER A 450 -13.77 -30.91 -1.80
C SER A 450 -14.72 -30.22 -2.77
N GLU A 451 -15.97 -30.69 -2.85
CA GLU A 451 -17.05 -29.99 -3.55
C GLU A 451 -17.38 -28.62 -2.90
N ASN A 452 -17.20 -28.50 -1.59
CA ASN A 452 -17.34 -27.26 -0.85
C ASN A 452 -16.06 -26.95 -0.06
N PHE A 453 -15.16 -26.21 -0.68
CA PHE A 453 -13.91 -25.79 -0.06
C PHE A 453 -14.13 -24.91 1.19
N GLN A 454 -15.25 -24.17 1.24
CA GLN A 454 -15.54 -23.27 2.36
C GLN A 454 -15.72 -24.04 3.66
N ASP A 455 -16.46 -25.17 3.64
CA ASP A 455 -16.65 -25.98 4.83
C ASP A 455 -15.32 -26.56 5.36
N VAL A 456 -14.41 -26.89 4.45
CA VAL A 456 -13.08 -27.38 4.83
C VAL A 456 -12.24 -26.27 5.47
N LEU A 457 -12.22 -25.08 4.88
CA LEU A 457 -11.45 -23.96 5.40
C LEU A 457 -12.03 -23.47 6.75
N LEU A 458 -13.35 -23.37 6.86
CA LEU A 458 -14.03 -22.93 8.08
C LEU A 458 -14.02 -23.98 9.23
N ALA A 459 -13.42 -25.14 9.02
CA ALA A 459 -13.08 -26.05 10.11
C ALA A 459 -11.82 -25.62 10.87
N ASP A 460 -11.02 -24.69 10.33
CA ASP A 460 -9.81 -24.15 10.95
C ASP A 460 -10.11 -22.87 11.73
N PRO A 461 -9.66 -22.71 12.99
CA PRO A 461 -10.02 -21.58 13.84
C PRO A 461 -9.47 -20.22 13.33
N ALA A 462 -8.32 -20.19 12.65
CA ALA A 462 -7.80 -18.96 12.07
C ALA A 462 -8.64 -18.51 10.88
N PHE A 463 -9.16 -19.45 10.08
CA PHE A 463 -10.11 -19.13 9.00
C PHE A 463 -11.44 -18.64 9.53
N VAL A 464 -12.00 -19.27 10.57
CA VAL A 464 -13.24 -18.81 11.20
C VAL A 464 -13.05 -17.39 11.71
N PHE A 465 -11.99 -17.13 12.47
CA PHE A 465 -11.68 -15.79 12.97
C PHE A 465 -11.60 -14.77 11.84
N SER A 466 -10.79 -15.07 10.82
CA SER A 466 -10.60 -14.17 9.66
C SER A 466 -11.91 -13.90 8.94
N ASN A 467 -12.73 -14.94 8.68
CA ASN A 467 -14.00 -14.82 7.98
C ASN A 467 -15.02 -13.98 8.75
N GLU A 468 -15.22 -14.25 10.04
CA GLU A 468 -16.21 -13.57 10.88
C GLU A 468 -15.91 -12.08 11.03
N PHE A 469 -14.64 -11.73 11.29
CA PHE A 469 -14.24 -10.33 11.37
C PHE A 469 -14.33 -9.63 10.01
N ARG A 470 -13.96 -10.31 8.93
CA ARG A 470 -14.03 -9.76 7.57
C ARG A 470 -15.46 -9.52 7.11
N GLN A 471 -16.37 -10.47 7.33
CA GLN A 471 -17.79 -10.30 6.95
C GLN A 471 -18.41 -9.13 7.72
N HIS A 472 -18.23 -9.10 9.04
CA HIS A 472 -18.70 -7.97 9.85
C HIS A 472 -18.12 -6.63 9.34
N TYR A 473 -16.81 -6.59 9.07
CA TYR A 473 -16.18 -5.38 8.53
C TYR A 473 -16.81 -4.94 7.20
N LEU A 474 -17.03 -5.85 6.28
CA LEU A 474 -17.60 -5.53 4.96
C LEU A 474 -19.04 -5.06 5.05
N ASP A 475 -19.87 -5.73 5.86
CA ASP A 475 -21.31 -5.51 5.90
C ASP A 475 -21.71 -4.35 6.82
N GLU A 476 -21.10 -4.27 8.01
CA GLU A 476 -21.53 -3.33 9.05
C GLU A 476 -20.64 -2.08 9.16
N ILE A 477 -19.36 -2.16 8.72
CA ILE A 477 -18.41 -1.04 8.85
C ILE A 477 -18.10 -0.43 7.48
N ASN A 478 -17.62 -1.22 6.53
CA ASN A 478 -17.11 -0.68 5.25
C ASN A 478 -18.23 -0.18 4.35
N ARG A 479 -19.41 -0.76 4.38
CA ARG A 479 -20.54 -0.32 3.56
C ARG A 479 -21.01 1.09 3.95
N PRO A 480 -21.37 1.40 5.22
CA PRO A 480 -21.70 2.77 5.63
C PRO A 480 -20.50 3.72 5.50
N TYR A 481 -19.28 3.30 5.83
CA TYR A 481 -18.06 4.07 5.61
C TYR A 481 -17.94 4.54 4.15
N THR A 482 -18.14 3.64 3.21
CA THR A 482 -18.05 3.93 1.78
C THR A 482 -19.14 4.88 1.32
N GLU A 483 -20.36 4.69 1.79
CA GLU A 483 -21.49 5.55 1.42
C GLU A 483 -21.34 6.98 1.93
N ILE A 484 -20.92 7.15 3.18
CA ILE A 484 -20.62 8.49 3.75
C ILE A 484 -19.49 9.16 2.98
N ASN A 485 -18.41 8.43 2.65
CA ASN A 485 -17.32 8.96 1.85
C ASN A 485 -17.72 9.36 0.42
N ARG A 486 -18.72 8.68 -0.18
CA ARG A 486 -19.29 9.12 -1.47
C ARG A 486 -19.99 10.47 -1.34
N GLN A 487 -20.76 10.69 -0.27
CA GLN A 487 -21.41 11.97 -0.01
C GLN A 487 -20.37 13.07 0.26
N ILE A 488 -19.35 12.80 1.05
CA ILE A 488 -18.22 13.71 1.26
C ILE A 488 -17.53 14.05 -0.07
N THR A 489 -17.31 13.06 -0.94
CA THR A 489 -16.71 13.27 -2.27
C THR A 489 -17.56 14.16 -3.15
N LEU A 490 -18.91 14.03 -3.09
CA LEU A 490 -19.84 14.89 -3.80
C LEU A 490 -19.73 16.34 -3.34
N LEU A 491 -19.66 16.56 -2.02
CA LEU A 491 -19.49 17.91 -1.46
C LEU A 491 -18.14 18.52 -1.84
N TYR A 492 -17.05 17.75 -1.77
CA TYR A 492 -15.73 18.22 -2.25
C TYR A 492 -15.70 18.51 -3.73
N ARG A 493 -16.44 17.75 -4.55
CA ARG A 493 -16.53 18.04 -5.99
C ARG A 493 -17.13 19.42 -6.26
N THR A 494 -18.12 19.82 -5.45
CA THR A 494 -18.70 21.17 -5.51
C THR A 494 -17.74 22.20 -4.91
N TYR A 495 -17.10 21.90 -3.79
CA TYR A 495 -16.17 22.80 -3.12
C TYR A 495 -14.91 23.13 -3.97
N MET A 496 -14.52 22.23 -4.87
CA MET A 496 -13.34 22.37 -5.75
C MET A 496 -13.65 23.11 -7.07
N LYS A 497 -14.90 23.52 -7.33
CA LYS A 497 -15.25 24.37 -8.46
C LYS A 497 -14.96 25.83 -8.16
#